data_a56aea1098c5dd373a29c063629d6039
#
_entry.id   a56aea1098c5dd373a29c063629d6039
#
_cell.length_a   1.000
_cell.length_b   1.000
_cell.length_c   1.000
_cell.angle_alpha   90.00
_cell.angle_beta   90.00
_cell.angle_gamma   90.00
#
_symmetry.space_group_name_H-M   'P 1'
#
loop_
_entity.id
_entity.type
_entity.pdbx_description
1 polymer ?
#
loop_
_entity_poly.entity_id
_entity_poly.type
_entity_poly.pdbx_seq_one_letter_code
_entity_poly.pdbx_strand_id
1 'polypeptide(L)'
;MRISVLTAADPLVRSIAILSLSDVSPVLSVDLNDDGTILTYSTGFEESVTEVPLAHSCIACSLREAIIPFLLEMRPDDVILALPPAVESATIVPLFSDDVAELGWAVTSVAHVCELSRITDELLSHVSLAERGMELFEDDERCVGEIQLMNIGYSDLTITAGNGETGCGATAMDLVEHFRPHDSLLIPSLSEVTAEILFGGQHNVDSAIRRIHPATTAAWGGPSSHGVWTLDLSSDRAFHPERFIDALSELCEGDVCVRGCFWLPTRPDTICALNAHGGLITFGSAGDWNDAPHPSHRDGYPRSSLRI
;
A
#
# COMPACT_ATOMS: atom_id res chain seq x y z
N MET A 1 4.88 -24.01 2.96
CA MET A 1 4.17 -22.93 3.69
C MET A 1 3.62 -21.92 2.71
N ARG A 2 2.36 -21.50 2.90
CA ARG A 2 1.74 -20.41 2.15
C ARG A 2 1.56 -19.21 3.08
N ILE A 3 1.88 -18.02 2.60
CA ILE A 3 1.89 -16.79 3.42
C ILE A 3 0.99 -15.76 2.76
N SER A 4 -0.01 -15.27 3.47
CA SER A 4 -0.81 -14.11 3.09
C SER A 4 -0.35 -12.91 3.91
N VAL A 5 0.12 -11.86 3.26
CA VAL A 5 0.56 -10.63 3.96
C VAL A 5 -0.63 -9.73 4.18
N LEU A 6 -0.83 -9.26 5.41
CA LEU A 6 -1.92 -8.37 5.81
C LEU A 6 -1.37 -7.01 6.22
N THR A 7 -1.95 -5.95 5.70
CA THR A 7 -1.65 -4.56 6.07
C THR A 7 -2.93 -3.80 6.43
N ALA A 8 -2.80 -2.82 7.30
CA ALA A 8 -3.80 -1.80 7.59
C ALA A 8 -3.06 -0.55 8.08
N ALA A 9 -3.48 0.63 7.68
CA ALA A 9 -2.82 1.87 8.11
C ALA A 9 -3.19 2.26 9.56
N ASP A 10 -4.37 1.86 10.03
CA ASP A 10 -4.83 2.15 11.39
C ASP A 10 -4.59 0.95 12.33
N PRO A 11 -3.97 1.16 13.52
CA PRO A 11 -3.69 0.08 14.46
C PRO A 11 -4.94 -0.65 14.97
N LEU A 12 -6.06 0.05 15.14
CA LEU A 12 -7.31 -0.55 15.60
C LEU A 12 -7.93 -1.41 14.49
N VAL A 13 -7.95 -0.92 13.26
CA VAL A 13 -8.42 -1.67 12.08
C VAL A 13 -7.59 -2.95 11.90
N ARG A 14 -6.28 -2.84 12.05
CA ARG A 14 -5.38 -3.99 12.03
C ARG A 14 -5.72 -5.01 13.11
N SER A 15 -5.93 -4.57 14.33
CA SER A 15 -6.26 -5.45 15.46
C SER A 15 -7.60 -6.17 15.24
N ILE A 16 -8.61 -5.47 14.72
CA ILE A 16 -9.91 -6.07 14.35
C ILE A 16 -9.73 -7.10 13.24
N ALA A 17 -8.92 -6.80 12.22
CA ALA A 17 -8.65 -7.72 11.13
C ALA A 17 -7.92 -8.97 11.62
N ILE A 18 -6.89 -8.84 12.46
CA ILE A 18 -6.17 -9.96 13.08
C ILE A 18 -7.15 -10.86 13.85
N LEU A 19 -7.97 -10.27 14.71
CA LEU A 19 -8.95 -11.02 15.50
C LEU A 19 -9.96 -11.74 14.61
N SER A 20 -10.48 -11.07 13.58
CA SER A 20 -11.47 -11.66 12.67
C SER A 20 -10.89 -12.77 11.81
N LEU A 21 -9.63 -12.68 11.44
CA LEU A 21 -8.97 -13.64 10.54
C LEU A 21 -8.26 -14.78 11.29
N SER A 22 -8.11 -14.69 12.60
CA SER A 22 -7.52 -15.76 13.42
C SER A 22 -8.33 -17.06 13.40
N ASP A 23 -9.63 -16.99 13.08
CA ASP A 23 -10.47 -18.16 12.85
C ASP A 23 -10.25 -18.80 11.47
N VAL A 24 -9.65 -18.06 10.52
CA VAL A 24 -9.39 -18.53 9.15
C VAL A 24 -8.05 -19.25 9.07
N SER A 25 -7.01 -18.71 9.72
CA SER A 25 -5.65 -19.24 9.72
C SER A 25 -4.87 -18.68 10.90
N PRO A 26 -3.79 -19.36 11.35
CA PRO A 26 -2.82 -18.76 12.28
C PRO A 26 -2.35 -17.38 11.79
N VAL A 27 -2.21 -16.45 12.72
CA VAL A 27 -1.75 -15.08 12.45
C VAL A 27 -0.42 -14.86 13.16
N LEU A 28 0.58 -14.40 12.41
CA LEU A 28 1.80 -13.82 12.95
C LEU A 28 1.69 -12.31 12.82
N SER A 29 1.42 -11.61 13.90
CA SER A 29 1.47 -10.15 13.91
C SER A 29 2.85 -9.66 14.32
N VAL A 30 3.30 -8.61 13.66
CA VAL A 30 4.62 -8.02 13.85
C VAL A 30 4.44 -6.57 14.26
N ASP A 31 5.04 -6.19 15.39
CA ASP A 31 5.03 -4.83 15.89
C ASP A 31 6.49 -4.37 16.10
N LEU A 32 6.70 -3.06 16.00
CA LEU A 32 7.99 -2.43 16.21
C LEU A 32 7.93 -1.57 17.48
N ASN A 33 9.00 -1.60 18.24
CA ASN A 33 9.26 -0.67 19.33
C ASN A 33 10.72 -0.20 19.27
N ASP A 34 11.12 0.69 20.16
CA ASP A 34 12.47 1.25 20.20
C ASP A 34 13.58 0.21 20.40
N ASP A 35 13.25 -0.92 21.05
CA ASP A 35 14.21 -1.96 21.43
C ASP A 35 14.25 -3.12 20.42
N GLY A 36 13.20 -3.29 19.60
CA GLY A 36 13.13 -4.47 18.74
C GLY A 36 11.83 -4.68 17.98
N THR A 37 11.70 -5.90 17.49
CA THR A 37 10.51 -6.41 16.84
C THR A 37 9.77 -7.35 17.78
N ILE A 38 8.49 -7.13 17.96
CA ILE A 38 7.61 -8.00 18.75
C ILE A 38 6.83 -8.88 17.76
N LEU A 39 7.00 -10.19 17.89
CA LEU A 39 6.29 -11.20 17.13
C LEU A 39 5.21 -11.82 18.01
N THR A 40 3.95 -11.65 17.63
CA THR A 40 2.82 -12.30 18.31
C THR A 40 2.19 -13.33 17.38
N TYR A 41 2.30 -14.60 17.75
CA TYR A 41 1.73 -15.70 16.97
C TYR A 41 0.46 -16.23 17.65
N SER A 42 -0.64 -16.16 16.93
CA SER A 42 -1.96 -16.53 17.44
C SER A 42 -2.54 -17.69 16.64
N THR A 43 -3.01 -18.74 17.34
CA THR A 43 -3.75 -19.89 16.77
C THR A 43 -5.07 -20.04 17.50
N GLY A 44 -6.12 -19.41 16.99
CA GLY A 44 -7.40 -19.40 17.68
C GLY A 44 -7.30 -18.68 19.03
N PHE A 45 -7.32 -19.45 20.15
CA PHE A 45 -7.25 -18.89 21.52
C PHE A 45 -5.86 -18.94 22.16
N GLU A 46 -4.89 -19.54 21.49
CA GLU A 46 -3.51 -19.62 21.98
C GLU A 46 -2.67 -18.50 21.36
N GLU A 47 -1.91 -17.83 22.20
CA GLU A 47 -1.05 -16.74 21.79
C GLU A 47 0.35 -16.91 22.40
N SER A 48 1.37 -16.69 21.59
CA SER A 48 2.77 -16.66 22.04
C SER A 48 3.44 -15.38 21.57
N VAL A 49 4.21 -14.75 22.45
CA VAL A 49 4.93 -13.50 22.17
C VAL A 49 6.42 -13.74 22.22
N THR A 50 7.13 -13.26 21.22
CA THR A 50 8.60 -13.34 21.14
C THR A 50 9.14 -11.95 20.78
N GLU A 51 10.12 -11.49 21.53
CA GLU A 51 10.83 -10.24 21.26
C GLU A 51 12.16 -10.53 20.57
N VAL A 52 12.44 -9.84 19.49
CA VAL A 52 13.68 -9.94 18.70
C VAL A 52 14.33 -8.57 18.65
N PRO A 53 15.56 -8.38 19.14
CA PRO A 53 16.26 -7.11 19.07
C PRO A 53 16.41 -6.64 17.62
N LEU A 54 16.34 -5.31 17.37
CA LEU A 54 16.65 -4.75 16.06
C LEU A 54 18.11 -5.03 15.69
N ALA A 55 18.32 -5.72 14.59
CA ALA A 55 19.64 -6.05 14.09
C ALA A 55 20.23 -4.93 13.21
N HIS A 56 19.38 -4.13 12.59
CA HIS A 56 19.75 -3.11 11.61
C HIS A 56 18.90 -1.84 11.74
N SER A 57 19.43 -0.73 11.24
CA SER A 57 18.66 0.50 11.06
C SER A 57 17.62 0.42 9.93
N CYS A 58 17.75 -0.59 9.04
CA CYS A 58 16.79 -0.86 7.97
C CYS A 58 15.64 -1.69 8.51
N ILE A 59 14.44 -1.12 8.60
CA ILE A 59 13.23 -1.78 9.09
C ILE A 59 12.90 -3.04 8.29
N ALA A 60 12.95 -2.96 6.95
CA ALA A 60 12.64 -4.11 6.10
C ALA A 60 13.60 -5.30 6.35
N CYS A 61 14.90 -5.03 6.55
CA CYS A 61 15.87 -6.06 6.89
C CYS A 61 15.60 -6.65 8.28
N SER A 62 15.37 -5.80 9.28
CA SER A 62 15.09 -6.25 10.65
C SER A 62 13.83 -7.09 10.74
N LEU A 63 12.76 -6.70 10.06
CA LEU A 63 11.52 -7.47 10.01
C LEU A 63 11.73 -8.85 9.36
N ARG A 64 12.44 -8.93 8.23
CA ARG A 64 12.72 -10.20 7.56
C ARG A 64 13.57 -11.13 8.42
N GLU A 65 14.59 -10.59 9.06
CA GLU A 65 15.48 -11.36 9.97
C GLU A 65 14.77 -11.83 11.25
N ALA A 66 13.74 -11.14 11.70
CA ALA A 66 12.92 -11.60 12.81
C ALA A 66 11.87 -12.64 12.35
N ILE A 67 11.17 -12.41 11.25
CA ILE A 67 10.05 -13.23 10.79
C ILE A 67 10.50 -14.59 10.28
N ILE A 68 11.53 -14.66 9.44
CA ILE A 68 11.93 -15.91 8.77
C ILE A 68 12.40 -16.99 9.76
N PRO A 69 13.30 -16.72 10.72
CA PRO A 69 13.68 -17.71 11.72
C PRO A 69 12.50 -18.19 12.57
N PHE A 70 11.60 -17.27 12.94
CA PHE A 70 10.40 -17.61 13.69
C PHE A 70 9.49 -18.59 12.91
N LEU A 71 9.23 -18.32 11.64
CA LEU A 71 8.45 -19.20 10.79
C LEU A 71 9.14 -20.54 10.53
N LEU A 72 10.47 -20.59 10.50
CA LEU A 72 11.25 -21.83 10.40
C LEU A 72 11.08 -22.71 11.65
N GLU A 73 10.89 -22.13 12.80
CA GLU A 73 10.63 -22.84 14.05
C GLU A 73 9.18 -23.33 14.12
N MET A 74 8.20 -22.46 13.86
CA MET A 74 6.77 -22.75 13.99
C MET A 74 6.21 -23.66 12.91
N ARG A 75 6.68 -23.52 11.67
CA ARG A 75 6.33 -24.33 10.48
C ARG A 75 4.83 -24.52 10.25
N PRO A 76 4.00 -23.49 10.27
CA PRO A 76 2.60 -23.64 9.87
C PRO A 76 2.51 -23.99 8.38
N ASP A 77 1.45 -24.69 7.97
CA ASP A 77 1.16 -24.89 6.54
C ASP A 77 0.76 -23.59 5.87
N ASP A 78 -0.09 -22.82 6.55
CA ASP A 78 -0.60 -21.51 6.15
C ASP A 78 -0.44 -20.52 7.30
N VAL A 79 -0.13 -19.27 6.97
CA VAL A 79 -0.03 -18.19 7.96
C VAL A 79 -0.40 -16.84 7.36
N ILE A 80 -1.14 -16.04 8.12
CA ILE A 80 -1.37 -14.63 7.83
C ILE A 80 -0.27 -13.84 8.54
N LEU A 81 0.53 -13.10 7.77
CA LEU A 81 1.58 -12.23 8.27
C LEU A 81 1.05 -10.79 8.33
N ALA A 82 0.67 -10.32 9.52
CA ALA A 82 0.19 -8.97 9.73
C ALA A 82 1.35 -8.01 10.00
N LEU A 83 1.69 -7.16 9.02
CA LEU A 83 2.76 -6.17 9.13
C LEU A 83 2.38 -5.04 10.11
N PRO A 84 3.37 -4.32 10.67
CA PRO A 84 3.10 -3.14 11.48
C PRO A 84 2.26 -2.11 10.73
N PRO A 85 1.41 -1.32 11.41
CA PRO A 85 0.79 -0.13 10.83
C PRO A 85 1.86 0.77 10.21
N ALA A 86 1.59 1.66 9.33
CA ALA A 86 2.56 2.54 8.69
C ALA A 86 3.66 1.85 7.84
N VAL A 87 3.73 0.53 7.79
CA VAL A 87 4.62 -0.20 6.90
C VAL A 87 3.96 -0.37 5.53
N GLU A 88 4.66 0.05 4.50
CA GLU A 88 4.27 -0.18 3.12
C GLU A 88 4.67 -1.59 2.68
N SER A 89 3.71 -2.38 2.23
CA SER A 89 3.97 -3.73 1.73
C SER A 89 5.01 -3.75 0.59
N ALA A 90 5.01 -2.71 -0.23
CA ALA A 90 5.96 -2.55 -1.34
C ALA A 90 7.44 -2.49 -0.92
N THR A 91 7.73 -2.12 0.33
CA THR A 91 9.10 -2.03 0.84
C THR A 91 9.63 -3.36 1.38
N ILE A 92 8.73 -4.25 1.80
CA ILE A 92 9.10 -5.51 2.45
C ILE A 92 8.85 -6.71 1.55
N VAL A 93 7.66 -6.80 0.95
CA VAL A 93 7.19 -7.99 0.24
C VAL A 93 8.09 -8.42 -0.92
N PRO A 94 8.71 -7.53 -1.73
CA PRO A 94 9.58 -7.98 -2.80
C PRO A 94 10.74 -8.86 -2.31
N LEU A 95 11.55 -8.35 -1.40
CA LEU A 95 12.69 -9.07 -0.86
C LEU A 95 12.27 -10.27 0.00
N PHE A 96 11.18 -10.12 0.75
CA PHE A 96 10.62 -11.21 1.55
C PHE A 96 10.13 -12.37 0.67
N SER A 97 9.52 -12.07 -0.48
CA SER A 97 9.08 -13.08 -1.45
C SER A 97 10.24 -13.89 -2.02
N ASP A 98 11.36 -13.23 -2.31
CA ASP A 98 12.58 -13.88 -2.79
C ASP A 98 13.15 -14.83 -1.71
N ASP A 99 13.30 -14.34 -0.48
CA ASP A 99 13.83 -15.13 0.64
C ASP A 99 12.98 -16.38 0.94
N VAL A 100 11.65 -16.23 0.97
CA VAL A 100 10.76 -17.36 1.27
C VAL A 100 10.67 -18.35 0.11
N ALA A 101 10.85 -17.89 -1.13
CA ALA A 101 10.91 -18.76 -2.30
C ALA A 101 12.15 -19.69 -2.27
N GLU A 102 13.29 -19.22 -1.77
CA GLU A 102 14.49 -20.05 -1.55
C GLU A 102 14.22 -21.18 -0.53
N LEU A 103 13.29 -20.97 0.40
CA LEU A 103 12.86 -21.98 1.38
C LEU A 103 11.74 -22.91 0.85
N GLY A 104 11.31 -22.72 -0.39
CA GLY A 104 10.18 -23.47 -0.97
C GLY A 104 8.81 -23.01 -0.44
N TRP A 105 8.71 -21.80 0.09
CA TRP A 105 7.48 -21.19 0.54
C TRP A 105 6.97 -20.18 -0.50
N ALA A 106 5.75 -19.68 -0.35
CA ALA A 106 5.18 -18.71 -1.28
C ALA A 106 4.38 -17.63 -0.55
N VAL A 107 4.54 -16.38 -0.98
CA VAL A 107 3.57 -15.33 -0.71
C VAL A 107 2.41 -15.53 -1.69
N THR A 108 1.23 -15.84 -1.15
CA THR A 108 0.04 -16.17 -1.95
C THR A 108 -0.81 -14.96 -2.25
N SER A 109 -0.86 -14.01 -1.33
CA SER A 109 -1.57 -12.75 -1.51
C SER A 109 -1.00 -11.65 -0.61
N VAL A 110 -1.20 -10.41 -1.03
CA VAL A 110 -1.06 -9.22 -0.20
C VAL A 110 -2.44 -8.61 -0.05
N ALA A 111 -2.91 -8.51 1.18
CA ALA A 111 -4.23 -7.98 1.52
C ALA A 111 -4.10 -6.66 2.29
N HIS A 112 -4.90 -5.67 1.94
CA HIS A 112 -4.98 -4.41 2.67
C HIS A 112 -6.39 -4.20 3.20
N VAL A 113 -6.50 -3.81 4.48
CA VAL A 113 -7.81 -3.59 5.14
C VAL A 113 -8.06 -2.11 5.30
N CYS A 114 -9.20 -1.66 4.78
CA CYS A 114 -9.71 -0.30 4.87
C CYS A 114 -10.97 -0.24 5.71
N GLU A 115 -11.07 0.73 6.62
CA GLU A 115 -12.30 0.97 7.38
C GLU A 115 -13.11 2.09 6.73
N LEU A 116 -14.34 1.77 6.27
CA LEU A 116 -15.15 2.66 5.42
C LEU A 116 -15.61 3.95 6.10
N SER A 117 -15.70 3.97 7.42
CA SER A 117 -16.05 5.20 8.14
C SER A 117 -14.90 6.21 8.24
N ARG A 118 -13.68 5.78 7.92
CA ARG A 118 -12.44 6.56 8.10
C ARG A 118 -11.64 6.77 6.83
N ILE A 119 -11.76 5.86 5.85
CA ILE A 119 -10.89 5.83 4.67
C ILE A 119 -10.91 7.13 3.87
N THR A 120 -12.07 7.82 3.79
CA THR A 120 -12.17 9.11 3.10
C THR A 120 -11.30 10.16 3.77
N ASP A 121 -11.42 10.28 5.10
CA ASP A 121 -10.63 11.24 5.87
C ASP A 121 -9.14 10.88 5.86
N GLU A 122 -8.81 9.59 5.89
CA GLU A 122 -7.43 9.10 5.87
C GLU A 122 -6.75 9.32 4.52
N LEU A 123 -7.42 9.02 3.41
CA LEU A 123 -6.88 9.23 2.06
C LEU A 123 -6.68 10.70 1.71
N LEU A 124 -7.53 11.58 2.24
CA LEU A 124 -7.46 13.03 2.03
C LEU A 124 -6.67 13.74 3.14
N SER A 125 -6.11 13.00 4.10
CA SER A 125 -5.39 13.56 5.23
C SER A 125 -3.94 13.87 4.90
N HIS A 126 -3.46 15.01 5.36
CA HIS A 126 -2.04 15.36 5.43
C HIS A 126 -1.45 15.19 6.83
N VAL A 127 -2.20 14.57 7.75
CA VAL A 127 -1.70 14.29 9.11
C VAL A 127 -0.54 13.30 9.01
N SER A 128 0.61 13.70 9.54
CA SER A 128 1.82 12.88 9.50
C SER A 128 1.70 11.63 10.37
N LEU A 129 2.50 10.62 10.08
CA LEU A 129 2.60 9.43 10.93
C LEU A 129 3.07 9.78 12.34
N ALA A 130 4.00 10.74 12.47
CA ALA A 130 4.47 11.22 13.76
C ALA A 130 3.36 11.85 14.62
N GLU A 131 2.44 12.64 14.02
CA GLU A 131 1.28 13.19 14.72
C GLU A 131 0.30 12.11 15.19
N ARG A 132 0.34 10.93 14.58
CA ARG A 132 -0.42 9.74 14.97
C ARG A 132 0.33 8.80 15.92
N GLY A 133 1.60 9.08 16.22
CA GLY A 133 2.48 8.18 16.99
C GLY A 133 2.74 6.85 16.28
N MET A 134 2.83 6.88 14.97
CA MET A 134 3.03 5.72 14.09
C MET A 134 4.28 5.84 13.22
N GLU A 135 5.13 6.83 13.52
CA GLU A 135 6.41 6.99 12.85
C GLU A 135 7.30 5.74 13.01
N LEU A 136 7.95 5.33 11.95
CA LEU A 136 8.85 4.17 11.95
C LEU A 136 10.32 4.54 12.18
N PHE A 137 10.67 5.81 12.03
CA PHE A 137 12.01 6.35 12.20
C PHE A 137 11.93 7.85 12.49
N GLU A 138 12.99 8.39 13.05
CA GLU A 138 13.13 9.84 13.26
C GLU A 138 12.99 10.59 11.93
N ASP A 139 12.23 11.67 11.90
CA ASP A 139 11.91 12.45 10.68
C ASP A 139 11.07 11.67 9.62
N ASP A 140 10.18 10.79 10.03
CA ASP A 140 9.20 10.16 9.12
C ASP A 140 8.13 11.18 8.71
N GLU A 141 8.31 11.78 7.54
CA GLU A 141 7.42 12.82 6.99
C GLU A 141 6.19 12.25 6.27
N ARG A 142 6.09 10.91 6.15
CA ARG A 142 4.94 10.28 5.46
C ARG A 142 3.64 10.58 6.18
N CYS A 143 2.56 10.64 5.41
CA CYS A 143 1.20 10.78 5.95
C CYS A 143 0.39 9.47 5.83
N VAL A 144 -0.71 9.40 6.58
CA VAL A 144 -1.59 8.22 6.55
C VAL A 144 -2.15 7.98 5.15
N GLY A 145 -2.47 9.04 4.40
CA GLY A 145 -2.96 8.95 3.03
C GLY A 145 -1.99 8.26 2.07
N GLU A 146 -0.67 8.53 2.22
CA GLU A 146 0.36 7.84 1.43
C GLU A 146 0.38 6.34 1.71
N ILE A 147 0.36 5.96 3.00
CA ILE A 147 0.35 4.55 3.41
C ILE A 147 -0.89 3.83 2.87
N GLN A 148 -2.06 4.45 2.98
CA GLN A 148 -3.31 3.90 2.42
C GLN A 148 -3.19 3.68 0.91
N LEU A 149 -2.79 4.70 0.16
CA LEU A 149 -2.68 4.61 -1.30
C LEU A 149 -1.65 3.60 -1.77
N MET A 150 -0.48 3.56 -1.12
CA MET A 150 0.57 2.62 -1.48
C MET A 150 0.12 1.18 -1.23
N ASN A 151 -0.48 0.91 -0.07
CA ASN A 151 -0.94 -0.43 0.26
C ASN A 151 -2.15 -0.86 -0.56
N ILE A 152 -3.15 0.01 -0.83
CA ILE A 152 -4.27 -0.30 -1.73
C ILE A 152 -3.74 -0.62 -3.14
N GLY A 153 -2.84 0.21 -3.67
CA GLY A 153 -2.30 0.03 -5.01
C GLY A 153 -1.43 -1.21 -5.18
N TYR A 154 -0.70 -1.61 -4.15
CA TYR A 154 0.18 -2.78 -4.19
C TYR A 154 -0.57 -4.10 -3.97
N SER A 155 -1.67 -4.08 -3.24
CA SER A 155 -2.37 -5.27 -2.78
C SER A 155 -3.09 -6.04 -3.89
N ASP A 156 -3.14 -7.37 -3.74
CA ASP A 156 -3.98 -8.25 -4.55
C ASP A 156 -5.43 -8.26 -4.07
N LEU A 157 -5.62 -8.02 -2.77
CA LEU A 157 -6.90 -8.01 -2.09
C LEU A 157 -7.07 -6.69 -1.34
N THR A 158 -8.16 -5.98 -1.60
CA THR A 158 -8.59 -4.87 -0.75
C THR A 158 -9.82 -5.34 0.03
N ILE A 159 -9.74 -5.35 1.34
CA ILE A 159 -10.80 -5.80 2.23
C ILE A 159 -11.38 -4.56 2.90
N THR A 160 -12.70 -4.38 2.85
CA THR A 160 -13.35 -3.29 3.57
C THR A 160 -13.97 -3.78 4.87
N ALA A 161 -13.93 -2.91 5.88
CA ALA A 161 -14.62 -3.07 7.15
C ALA A 161 -15.66 -1.95 7.30
N GLY A 162 -16.79 -2.24 7.97
CA GLY A 162 -17.87 -1.28 8.14
C GLY A 162 -18.99 -1.43 7.11
N ASN A 163 -19.93 -0.48 7.10
CA ASN A 163 -21.10 -0.51 6.23
C ASN A 163 -20.89 0.38 4.99
N GLY A 164 -20.77 -0.23 3.83
CA GLY A 164 -20.59 0.42 2.53
C GLY A 164 -21.89 0.72 1.76
N GLU A 165 -23.06 0.42 2.28
CA GLU A 165 -24.31 0.49 1.51
C GLU A 165 -24.94 1.91 1.49
N THR A 166 -24.70 2.70 2.52
CA THR A 166 -25.39 4.00 2.70
C THR A 166 -24.49 5.10 3.23
N GLY A 167 -24.82 6.35 2.89
CA GLY A 167 -24.18 7.55 3.43
C GLY A 167 -22.68 7.63 3.14
N CYS A 168 -21.89 8.02 4.13
CA CYS A 168 -20.43 8.14 4.01
C CYS A 168 -19.75 6.83 3.62
N GLY A 169 -20.29 5.67 4.03
CA GLY A 169 -19.76 4.37 3.67
C GLY A 169 -19.89 4.07 2.17
N ALA A 170 -20.97 4.51 1.53
CA ALA A 170 -21.12 4.34 0.07
C ALA A 170 -20.13 5.20 -0.72
N THR A 171 -19.89 6.46 -0.28
CA THR A 171 -18.84 7.31 -0.87
C THR A 171 -17.46 6.71 -0.66
N ALA A 172 -17.18 6.19 0.53
CA ALA A 172 -15.94 5.52 0.87
C ALA A 172 -15.71 4.27 0.01
N MET A 173 -16.75 3.48 -0.25
CA MET A 173 -16.67 2.31 -1.13
C MET A 173 -16.36 2.72 -2.57
N ASP A 174 -17.05 3.74 -3.11
CA ASP A 174 -16.74 4.27 -4.43
C ASP A 174 -15.29 4.76 -4.49
N LEU A 175 -14.80 5.43 -3.44
CA LEU A 175 -13.44 5.93 -3.35
C LEU A 175 -12.41 4.78 -3.39
N VAL A 176 -12.62 3.72 -2.62
CA VAL A 176 -11.77 2.52 -2.65
C VAL A 176 -11.75 1.88 -4.05
N GLU A 177 -12.91 1.81 -4.73
CA GLU A 177 -13.01 1.32 -6.10
C GLU A 177 -12.20 2.17 -7.10
N HIS A 178 -12.10 3.48 -6.88
CA HIS A 178 -11.28 4.36 -7.72
C HIS A 178 -9.78 4.20 -7.50
N PHE A 179 -9.36 3.78 -6.30
CA PHE A 179 -7.93 3.64 -5.96
C PHE A 179 -7.39 2.23 -6.14
N ARG A 180 -8.20 1.20 -5.95
CA ARG A 180 -7.72 -0.17 -6.10
C ARG A 180 -7.46 -0.53 -7.56
N PRO A 181 -6.46 -1.35 -7.85
CA PRO A 181 -6.24 -1.90 -9.20
C PRO A 181 -7.41 -2.77 -9.66
N HIS A 182 -7.77 -2.69 -10.95
CA HIS A 182 -8.85 -3.52 -11.50
C HIS A 182 -8.53 -5.02 -11.54
N ASP A 183 -7.25 -5.37 -11.50
CA ASP A 183 -6.78 -6.76 -11.41
C ASP A 183 -6.62 -7.26 -9.96
N SER A 184 -6.97 -6.41 -8.97
CA SER A 184 -7.10 -6.81 -7.57
C SER A 184 -8.54 -7.17 -7.21
N LEU A 185 -8.73 -7.93 -6.15
CA LEU A 185 -10.06 -8.33 -5.68
C LEU A 185 -10.52 -7.41 -4.54
N LEU A 186 -11.74 -6.90 -4.60
CA LEU A 186 -12.40 -6.21 -3.50
C LEU A 186 -13.28 -7.19 -2.71
N ILE A 187 -13.05 -7.25 -1.40
CA ILE A 187 -13.82 -8.05 -0.45
C ILE A 187 -14.61 -7.07 0.44
N PRO A 188 -15.93 -7.04 0.38
CA PRO A 188 -16.72 -5.99 1.03
C PRO A 188 -16.85 -6.16 2.55
N SER A 189 -16.36 -7.27 3.11
CA SER A 189 -16.39 -7.53 4.55
C SER A 189 -15.31 -8.50 5.00
N LEU A 190 -14.73 -8.27 6.18
CA LEU A 190 -13.83 -9.23 6.82
C LEU A 190 -14.46 -10.62 7.00
N SER A 191 -15.79 -10.68 7.19
CA SER A 191 -16.51 -11.95 7.35
C SER A 191 -16.62 -12.79 6.07
N GLU A 192 -16.33 -12.21 4.91
CA GLU A 192 -16.32 -12.91 3.62
C GLU A 192 -14.95 -13.46 3.25
N VAL A 193 -13.92 -13.14 4.05
CA VAL A 193 -12.56 -13.64 3.81
C VAL A 193 -12.48 -15.11 4.18
N THR A 194 -12.00 -15.92 3.24
CA THR A 194 -11.79 -17.36 3.43
C THR A 194 -10.33 -17.74 3.20
N ALA A 195 -9.93 -18.92 3.69
CA ALA A 195 -8.61 -19.46 3.43
C ALA A 195 -8.32 -19.60 1.93
N GLU A 196 -9.31 -19.93 1.11
CA GLU A 196 -9.14 -20.03 -0.35
C GLU A 196 -8.83 -18.67 -0.98
N ILE A 197 -9.45 -17.58 -0.51
CA ILE A 197 -9.17 -16.21 -0.97
C ILE A 197 -7.74 -15.81 -0.61
N LEU A 198 -7.29 -16.09 0.62
CA LEU A 198 -5.97 -15.69 1.08
C LEU A 198 -4.84 -16.55 0.50
N PHE A 199 -5.08 -17.87 0.37
CA PHE A 199 -4.01 -18.82 0.06
C PHE A 199 -4.16 -19.53 -1.28
N GLY A 200 -5.25 -19.33 -2.01
CA GLY A 200 -5.51 -19.98 -3.30
C GLY A 200 -4.80 -19.33 -4.50
N GLY A 201 -4.26 -18.12 -4.33
CA GLY A 201 -3.55 -17.38 -5.37
C GLY A 201 -2.02 -17.50 -5.29
N GLN A 202 -1.37 -16.63 -6.04
CA GLN A 202 0.07 -16.37 -5.94
C GLN A 202 0.31 -14.89 -6.19
N HIS A 203 0.95 -14.22 -5.24
CA HIS A 203 1.35 -12.83 -5.39
C HIS A 203 2.41 -12.69 -6.48
N ASN A 204 2.26 -11.66 -7.32
CA ASN A 204 3.23 -11.35 -8.36
C ASN A 204 3.84 -9.97 -8.10
N VAL A 205 5.06 -9.96 -7.57
CA VAL A 205 5.81 -8.76 -7.19
C VAL A 205 5.93 -7.75 -8.34
N ASP A 206 6.28 -8.21 -9.54
CA ASP A 206 6.45 -7.32 -10.70
C ASP A 206 5.14 -6.65 -11.10
N SER A 207 4.03 -7.37 -11.03
CA SER A 207 2.71 -6.82 -11.31
C SER A 207 2.30 -5.79 -10.24
N ALA A 208 2.53 -6.11 -8.97
CA ALA A 208 2.23 -5.21 -7.86
C ALA A 208 3.07 -3.92 -7.91
N ILE A 209 4.38 -4.01 -8.22
CA ILE A 209 5.24 -2.84 -8.43
C ILE A 209 4.72 -1.99 -9.60
N ARG A 210 4.33 -2.61 -10.72
CA ARG A 210 3.77 -1.86 -11.87
C ARG A 210 2.49 -1.10 -11.51
N ARG A 211 1.65 -1.62 -10.60
CA ARG A 211 0.42 -0.93 -10.16
C ARG A 211 0.71 0.40 -9.45
N ILE A 212 1.80 0.47 -8.70
CA ILE A 212 2.16 1.63 -7.88
C ILE A 212 3.21 2.55 -8.53
N HIS A 213 3.91 2.09 -9.56
CA HIS A 213 4.97 2.88 -10.17
C HIS A 213 4.39 4.07 -10.95
N PRO A 214 4.84 5.32 -10.73
CA PRO A 214 4.21 6.52 -11.30
C PRO A 214 4.14 6.54 -12.83
N ALA A 215 5.11 5.91 -13.52
CA ALA A 215 5.13 5.86 -14.99
C ALA A 215 4.18 4.82 -15.60
N THR A 216 3.70 3.87 -14.81
CA THR A 216 2.84 2.78 -15.29
C THR A 216 1.46 2.79 -14.67
N THR A 217 1.24 3.65 -13.67
CA THR A 217 -0.07 3.82 -13.04
C THR A 217 -1.11 4.19 -14.09
N ALA A 218 -2.08 3.32 -14.33
CA ALA A 218 -3.20 3.60 -15.23
C ALA A 218 -4.40 4.14 -14.45
N ALA A 219 -5.25 4.96 -15.07
CA ALA A 219 -6.52 5.32 -14.46
C ALA A 219 -7.39 4.08 -14.37
N TRP A 220 -7.82 3.78 -13.15
CA TRP A 220 -8.75 2.67 -13.00
C TRP A 220 -10.19 3.17 -13.02
N GLY A 221 -10.46 4.28 -12.34
CA GLY A 221 -11.81 4.80 -12.19
C GLY A 221 -12.72 3.82 -11.46
N GLY A 222 -13.90 4.26 -11.12
CA GLY A 222 -14.89 3.48 -10.38
C GLY A 222 -16.28 4.06 -10.56
N PRO A 223 -17.25 3.65 -9.72
CA PRO A 223 -18.59 4.22 -9.72
C PRO A 223 -18.55 5.70 -9.35
N SER A 224 -19.36 6.52 -10.01
CA SER A 224 -19.51 7.96 -9.71
C SER A 224 -20.82 8.31 -9.02
N SER A 225 -21.50 7.30 -8.48
CA SER A 225 -22.85 7.44 -7.91
C SER A 225 -22.90 8.32 -6.65
N HIS A 226 -21.79 8.41 -5.91
CA HIS A 226 -21.70 9.14 -4.65
C HIS A 226 -20.72 10.32 -4.71
N GLY A 227 -20.51 10.88 -5.92
CA GLY A 227 -19.73 12.12 -6.11
C GLY A 227 -18.21 11.90 -6.20
N VAL A 228 -17.75 10.65 -6.23
CA VAL A 228 -16.35 10.31 -6.49
C VAL A 228 -16.13 10.18 -8.01
N TRP A 229 -15.03 10.72 -8.51
CA TRP A 229 -14.67 10.61 -9.93
C TRP A 229 -13.15 10.71 -10.10
N THR A 230 -12.66 10.19 -11.21
CA THR A 230 -11.23 10.23 -11.55
C THR A 230 -11.03 11.02 -12.84
N LEU A 231 -10.03 11.90 -12.85
CA LEU A 231 -9.59 12.64 -14.02
C LEU A 231 -8.18 12.19 -14.42
N ASP A 232 -8.03 11.78 -15.68
CA ASP A 232 -6.73 11.49 -16.26
C ASP A 232 -6.24 12.65 -17.13
N LEU A 233 -5.09 13.17 -16.77
CA LEU A 233 -4.39 14.18 -17.54
C LEU A 233 -3.15 13.57 -18.17
N SER A 234 -2.96 13.74 -19.46
CA SER A 234 -1.78 13.27 -20.16
C SER A 234 -1.23 14.27 -21.14
N SER A 235 0.10 14.33 -21.27
CA SER A 235 0.80 15.22 -22.20
C SER A 235 2.06 14.57 -22.76
N ASP A 236 2.24 14.65 -24.05
CA ASP A 236 3.48 14.24 -24.76
C ASP A 236 4.53 15.38 -24.74
N ARG A 237 4.24 16.49 -24.08
CA ARG A 237 5.14 17.63 -23.96
C ARG A 237 5.68 17.74 -22.55
N ALA A 238 6.95 18.15 -22.44
CA ALA A 238 7.55 18.50 -21.16
C ALA A 238 6.80 19.66 -20.50
N PHE A 239 6.67 19.61 -19.20
CA PHE A 239 6.12 20.72 -18.43
C PHE A 239 7.14 21.83 -18.27
N HIS A 240 6.70 23.08 -18.41
CA HIS A 240 7.53 24.24 -18.08
C HIS A 240 7.62 24.34 -16.56
N PRO A 241 8.83 24.28 -15.94
CA PRO A 241 8.97 24.15 -14.51
C PRO A 241 8.20 25.21 -13.70
N GLU A 242 8.42 26.51 -14.01
CA GLU A 242 7.77 27.60 -13.29
C GLU A 242 6.23 27.55 -13.42
N ARG A 243 5.73 27.38 -14.64
CA ARG A 243 4.27 27.31 -14.87
C ARG A 243 3.64 26.08 -14.22
N PHE A 244 4.39 24.99 -14.11
CA PHE A 244 3.90 23.80 -13.43
C PHE A 244 3.80 24.03 -11.92
N ILE A 245 4.82 24.64 -11.31
CA ILE A 245 4.80 24.99 -9.90
C ILE A 245 3.64 25.94 -9.58
N ASP A 246 3.43 26.96 -10.41
CA ASP A 246 2.33 27.93 -10.23
C ASP A 246 0.94 27.25 -10.30
N ALA A 247 0.80 26.21 -11.15
CA ALA A 247 -0.46 25.50 -11.33
C ALA A 247 -0.71 24.42 -10.26
N LEU A 248 0.32 23.99 -9.50
CA LEU A 248 0.19 22.89 -8.56
C LEU A 248 -0.78 23.19 -7.41
N SER A 249 -0.77 24.41 -6.91
CA SER A 249 -1.69 24.82 -5.83
C SER A 249 -3.15 24.70 -6.26
N GLU A 250 -3.50 25.07 -7.49
CA GLU A 250 -4.85 24.90 -8.03
C GLU A 250 -5.18 23.43 -8.32
N LEU A 251 -4.18 22.66 -8.81
CA LEU A 251 -4.35 21.25 -9.16
C LEU A 251 -4.59 20.35 -7.92
N CYS A 252 -4.00 20.74 -6.81
CA CYS A 252 -4.01 19.97 -5.55
C CYS A 252 -4.88 20.60 -4.46
N GLU A 253 -5.69 21.61 -4.81
CA GLU A 253 -6.60 22.28 -3.86
C GLU A 253 -7.86 21.43 -3.60
N GLY A 254 -8.24 21.33 -2.32
CA GLY A 254 -9.47 20.67 -1.89
C GLY A 254 -9.31 19.17 -1.63
N ASP A 255 -10.44 18.46 -1.68
CA ASP A 255 -10.54 17.03 -1.37
C ASP A 255 -10.12 16.19 -2.58
N VAL A 256 -8.84 16.29 -2.96
CA VAL A 256 -8.28 15.59 -4.11
C VAL A 256 -7.04 14.77 -3.72
N CYS A 257 -6.89 13.65 -4.40
CA CYS A 257 -5.64 12.90 -4.43
C CYS A 257 -5.06 12.96 -5.84
N VAL A 258 -3.83 13.43 -5.98
CA VAL A 258 -3.14 13.48 -7.27
C VAL A 258 -2.00 12.49 -7.27
N ARG A 259 -1.87 11.71 -8.33
CA ARG A 259 -0.80 10.74 -8.46
C ARG A 259 -0.36 10.58 -9.91
N GLY A 260 0.92 10.40 -10.13
CA GLY A 260 1.45 10.11 -11.45
C GLY A 260 2.87 10.57 -11.68
N CYS A 261 3.22 10.74 -12.95
CA CYS A 261 4.54 11.19 -13.34
C CYS A 261 4.48 12.36 -14.33
N PHE A 262 5.55 13.12 -14.35
CA PHE A 262 5.78 14.17 -15.32
C PHE A 262 7.25 14.25 -15.69
N TRP A 263 7.57 14.95 -16.78
CA TRP A 263 8.93 15.19 -17.17
C TRP A 263 9.21 16.66 -17.45
N LEU A 264 10.45 17.04 -17.20
CA LEU A 264 10.94 18.41 -17.32
C LEU A 264 12.08 18.46 -18.36
N PRO A 265 12.18 19.53 -19.17
CA PRO A 265 13.30 19.70 -20.10
C PRO A 265 14.66 19.75 -19.42
N THR A 266 14.69 20.17 -18.13
CA THR A 266 15.90 20.24 -17.30
C THR A 266 16.35 18.88 -16.72
N ARG A 267 15.49 17.86 -16.81
CA ARG A 267 15.74 16.48 -16.37
C ARG A 267 15.13 15.48 -17.36
N PRO A 268 15.64 15.42 -18.60
CA PRO A 268 14.98 14.70 -19.67
C PRO A 268 14.89 13.19 -19.45
N ASP A 269 15.84 12.62 -18.73
CA ASP A 269 15.94 11.18 -18.50
C ASP A 269 15.23 10.73 -17.22
N THR A 270 14.86 11.67 -16.33
CA THR A 270 14.30 11.36 -15.02
C THR A 270 12.78 11.30 -15.06
N ILE A 271 12.21 10.23 -14.52
CA ILE A 271 10.79 10.15 -14.18
C ILE A 271 10.57 10.98 -12.91
N CYS A 272 9.91 12.13 -13.05
CA CYS A 272 9.51 12.94 -11.90
C CYS A 272 8.16 12.41 -11.41
N ALA A 273 8.09 11.93 -10.17
CA ALA A 273 6.85 11.53 -9.52
C ALA A 273 6.17 12.71 -8.85
N LEU A 274 4.85 12.72 -8.87
CA LEU A 274 3.99 13.64 -8.12
C LEU A 274 2.98 12.84 -7.33
N ASN A 275 2.90 13.11 -6.03
CA ASN A 275 1.80 12.66 -5.19
C ASN A 275 1.26 13.88 -4.42
N ALA A 276 -0.04 13.97 -4.26
CA ALA A 276 -0.69 14.97 -3.41
C ALA A 276 -1.91 14.38 -2.72
N HIS A 277 -2.08 14.74 -1.45
CA HIS A 277 -3.19 14.30 -0.60
C HIS A 277 -3.57 15.43 0.35
N GLY A 278 -4.83 15.83 0.38
CA GLY A 278 -5.31 16.83 1.33
C GLY A 278 -4.50 18.12 1.37
N GLY A 279 -3.94 18.55 0.24
CA GLY A 279 -3.10 19.74 0.13
C GLY A 279 -1.60 19.53 0.39
N LEU A 280 -1.16 18.37 0.91
CA LEU A 280 0.26 18.02 0.95
C LEU A 280 0.71 17.58 -0.43
N ILE A 281 1.79 18.18 -0.93
CA ILE A 281 2.33 17.89 -2.27
C ILE A 281 3.76 17.37 -2.10
N THR A 282 4.01 16.18 -2.60
CA THR A 282 5.35 15.57 -2.61
C THR A 282 5.83 15.30 -4.03
N PHE A 283 7.10 15.59 -4.29
CA PHE A 283 7.75 15.22 -5.55
C PHE A 283 8.99 14.39 -5.27
N GLY A 284 9.26 13.48 -6.18
CA GLY A 284 10.44 12.66 -6.11
C GLY A 284 10.94 12.25 -7.48
N SER A 285 12.06 11.54 -7.49
CA SER A 285 12.51 10.80 -8.65
C SER A 285 12.03 9.36 -8.51
N ALA A 286 11.37 8.85 -9.56
CA ALA A 286 10.95 7.45 -9.67
C ALA A 286 11.86 6.65 -10.61
N GLY A 287 13.11 7.10 -10.81
CA GLY A 287 14.08 6.45 -11.66
C GLY A 287 14.26 7.11 -13.03
N ASP A 288 14.81 6.36 -13.93
CA ASP A 288 15.09 6.77 -15.32
C ASP A 288 14.01 6.20 -16.26
N TRP A 289 13.66 6.95 -17.31
CA TRP A 289 12.69 6.49 -18.30
C TRP A 289 13.10 5.20 -19.02
N ASN A 290 14.39 4.94 -19.14
CA ASN A 290 14.88 3.72 -19.79
C ASN A 290 14.69 2.47 -18.93
N ASP A 291 14.60 2.64 -17.62
CA ASP A 291 14.45 1.55 -16.63
C ASP A 291 13.00 1.38 -16.17
N ALA A 292 12.06 2.21 -16.68
CA ALA A 292 10.65 2.12 -16.32
C ALA A 292 10.09 0.73 -16.64
N PRO A 293 9.26 0.14 -15.77
CA PRO A 293 8.71 -1.22 -15.95
C PRO A 293 7.91 -1.40 -17.25
N HIS A 294 7.31 -0.31 -17.74
CA HIS A 294 6.78 -0.17 -19.09
C HIS A 294 7.03 1.25 -19.54
N PRO A 295 7.80 1.46 -20.63
CA PRO A 295 7.98 2.80 -21.15
C PRO A 295 6.61 3.38 -21.50
N SER A 296 6.23 4.45 -20.83
CA SER A 296 5.07 5.27 -21.21
C SER A 296 5.38 6.09 -22.48
N HIS A 297 6.18 5.47 -23.37
CA HIS A 297 6.54 6.08 -24.64
C HIS A 297 5.70 5.48 -25.75
N ARG A 298 5.04 6.32 -26.48
CA ARG A 298 4.84 6.09 -27.89
C ARG A 298 5.99 6.82 -28.59
N ASP A 299 6.74 6.11 -29.41
CA ASP A 299 7.81 6.67 -30.25
C ASP A 299 9.09 7.18 -29.53
N GLY A 300 9.40 6.64 -28.33
CA GLY A 300 10.68 6.90 -27.65
C GLY A 300 10.75 8.22 -26.87
N TYR A 301 9.63 8.90 -26.63
CA TYR A 301 9.58 10.13 -25.83
C TYR A 301 8.85 9.92 -24.51
N PRO A 302 9.32 10.56 -23.40
CA PRO A 302 8.64 10.58 -22.13
C PRO A 302 7.22 11.15 -22.24
N ARG A 303 6.30 10.68 -21.40
CA ARG A 303 4.93 11.17 -21.33
C ARG A 303 4.57 11.52 -19.90
N SER A 304 4.07 12.74 -19.67
CA SER A 304 3.45 13.09 -18.40
C SER A 304 2.07 12.45 -18.31
N SER A 305 1.77 11.84 -17.17
CA SER A 305 0.45 11.28 -16.86
C SER A 305 0.14 11.53 -15.39
N LEU A 306 -0.89 12.31 -15.13
CA LEU A 306 -1.37 12.61 -13.79
C LEU A 306 -2.81 12.12 -13.65
N ARG A 307 -3.11 11.52 -12.52
CA ARG A 307 -4.44 11.13 -12.11
C ARG A 307 -4.88 11.98 -10.92
N ILE A 308 -6.08 12.47 -10.97
CA ILE A 308 -6.74 13.26 -9.93
C ILE A 308 -8.03 12.56 -9.54
#